data_ac5d25c850d6acea017c49b68fa5eb5f
#
_entry.id   ac5d25c850d6acea017c49b68fa5eb5f
#
_cell.length_a   1.000
_cell.length_b   1.000
_cell.length_c   1.000
_cell.angle_alpha   90.00
_cell.angle_beta   90.00
_cell.angle_gamma   90.00
#
_symmetry.space_group_name_H-M   'P 1'
#
loop_
_entity.id
_entity.type
_entity.pdbx_description
1 polymer ?
#
loop_
_entity_poly.entity_id
_entity_poly.type
_entity_poly.pdbx_seq_one_letter_code
_entity_poly.pdbx_strand_id
1 'polypeptide(L)'
;SQRAEDSPASERDADSCGPPVPGIVVLDGRDSWPQGLRKIEEPLATLHNVFEIAPGLYSGSGPETEAEIDALANLGIRTVISVDGARPKHEWASERGMRYVHLPIGYDTVDPLQRMRLVRSVRDLERPIYLHCHHGKHRGPAALVYAQVSLGRCDARTGLRLLEILGTSRSYPGLYAAVTGASLVDPDEIDAVEELELAPVAKVGDLAAGMAKADRVFDRLFVIEAAGWKVPAEHPDLVPAAETGILTELFRGMRGLREGASPGDDHERQIEAFIERSTALEAAIREGRAKEASAVLADLDTRCTACHKAWRNK
;
A
#
# COMPACT_ATOMS: atom_id res chain seq x y z
N SER A 1 10.55 60.87 10.96
CA SER A 1 10.55 59.74 11.92
C SER A 1 9.23 59.02 11.85
N GLN A 2 9.12 58.00 11.03
CA GLN A 2 8.04 57.01 11.11
C GLN A 2 8.69 55.64 11.26
N ARG A 3 8.43 55.02 12.39
CA ARG A 3 8.80 53.64 12.67
C ARG A 3 7.81 52.76 11.95
N ALA A 4 8.32 51.83 11.11
CA ALA A 4 7.56 50.71 10.62
C ALA A 4 7.31 49.76 11.80
N GLU A 5 6.06 49.42 12.08
CA GLU A 5 5.67 48.38 13.02
C GLU A 5 5.81 47.01 12.33
N ASP A 6 6.73 46.21 12.84
CA ASP A 6 6.82 44.79 12.52
C ASP A 6 5.56 44.08 13.02
N SER A 7 4.73 43.60 12.12
CA SER A 7 3.69 42.62 12.42
C SER A 7 4.32 41.24 12.69
N PRO A 8 4.01 40.58 13.78
CA PRO A 8 4.49 39.22 14.02
C PRO A 8 3.85 38.25 13.02
N ALA A 9 4.69 37.47 12.37
CA ALA A 9 4.25 36.32 11.56
C ALA A 9 3.36 35.43 12.43
N SER A 10 2.13 35.19 11.96
CA SER A 10 1.20 34.28 12.62
C SER A 10 1.82 32.90 12.72
N GLU A 11 2.05 32.43 13.94
CA GLU A 11 2.25 31.02 14.26
C GLU A 11 1.05 30.26 13.70
N ARG A 12 1.27 29.56 12.57
CA ARG A 12 0.29 28.60 12.07
C ARG A 12 0.38 27.39 12.97
N ASP A 13 -0.71 27.08 13.68
CA ASP A 13 -0.89 25.90 14.51
C ASP A 13 -0.45 24.63 13.74
N ALA A 14 0.67 24.06 14.14
CA ALA A 14 1.34 22.92 13.50
C ALA A 14 0.71 21.56 13.87
N ASP A 15 -0.45 21.54 14.55
CA ASP A 15 -0.96 20.32 15.19
C ASP A 15 -2.22 19.71 14.57
N SER A 16 -2.74 20.19 13.45
CA SER A 16 -4.02 19.67 12.93
C SER A 16 -3.94 19.06 11.53
N CYS A 17 -4.07 17.76 11.44
CA CYS A 17 -4.50 17.07 10.23
C CYS A 17 -6.05 17.12 10.08
N GLY A 18 -6.58 18.29 9.79
CA GLY A 18 -8.02 18.53 9.52
C GLY A 18 -8.87 18.96 10.74
N PRO A 19 -10.07 19.56 10.53
CA PRO A 19 -10.94 20.01 11.61
C PRO A 19 -11.60 18.83 12.35
N PRO A 20 -11.91 18.98 13.67
CA PRO A 20 -12.57 17.93 14.45
C PRO A 20 -14.01 17.68 13.96
N VAL A 21 -14.38 16.41 13.84
CA VAL A 21 -15.75 16.00 13.49
C VAL A 21 -16.53 15.69 14.76
N PRO A 22 -17.74 16.27 14.98
CA PRO A 22 -18.55 15.98 16.16
C PRO A 22 -19.02 14.52 16.20
N GLY A 23 -18.87 13.86 17.36
CA GLY A 23 -19.39 12.50 17.59
C GLY A 23 -18.35 11.38 17.59
N ILE A 24 -17.04 11.70 17.49
CA ILE A 24 -15.98 10.70 17.51
C ILE A 24 -15.67 10.30 18.95
N VAL A 25 -15.80 9.00 19.24
CA VAL A 25 -15.24 8.41 20.47
C VAL A 25 -13.72 8.35 20.29
N VAL A 26 -13.02 9.24 21.00
CA VAL A 26 -11.56 9.15 21.13
C VAL A 26 -11.26 7.85 21.89
N LEU A 27 -10.51 6.94 21.31
CA LEU A 27 -10.09 5.72 21.99
C LEU A 27 -9.25 6.11 23.21
N ASP A 28 -9.82 5.87 24.37
CA ASP A 28 -9.30 6.26 25.67
C ASP A 28 -7.90 5.66 25.92
N GLY A 29 -6.98 6.49 26.39
CA GLY A 29 -5.65 6.07 26.85
C GLY A 29 -4.45 6.45 25.98
N ARG A 30 -4.60 7.30 24.95
CA ARG A 30 -3.48 7.80 24.13
C ARG A 30 -3.53 9.31 23.97
N ASP A 31 -3.02 10.02 24.93
CA ASP A 31 -2.88 11.49 24.96
C ASP A 31 -2.09 12.10 23.80
N SER A 32 -1.97 11.39 22.67
CA SER A 32 -1.01 11.73 21.64
C SER A 32 -1.41 11.36 20.22
N TRP A 33 -2.66 11.02 19.96
CA TRP A 33 -3.09 10.79 18.57
C TRP A 33 -3.38 12.13 17.87
N PRO A 34 -2.97 12.28 16.59
CA PRO A 34 -3.33 13.44 15.79
C PRO A 34 -4.85 13.63 15.74
N GLN A 35 -5.30 14.89 15.79
CA GLN A 35 -6.72 15.19 15.76
C GLN A 35 -7.38 14.63 14.50
N GLY A 36 -8.52 13.96 14.66
CA GLY A 36 -9.28 13.37 13.54
C GLY A 36 -8.88 11.95 13.15
N LEU A 37 -7.82 11.35 13.72
CA LEU A 37 -7.50 9.96 13.51
C LEU A 37 -8.48 9.06 14.26
N ARG A 38 -9.13 8.15 13.53
CA ARG A 38 -10.11 7.21 14.07
C ARG A 38 -9.92 5.82 13.52
N LYS A 39 -9.79 4.82 14.37
CA LYS A 39 -9.86 3.42 13.96
C LYS A 39 -11.32 3.01 13.79
N ILE A 40 -11.61 2.32 12.69
CA ILE A 40 -12.95 1.78 12.44
C ILE A 40 -13.03 0.41 13.11
N GLU A 41 -13.85 0.32 14.16
CA GLU A 41 -14.03 -0.92 14.94
C GLU A 41 -15.25 -1.74 14.49
N GLU A 42 -16.13 -1.13 13.67
CA GLU A 42 -17.29 -1.82 13.10
C GLU A 42 -16.84 -2.91 12.11
N PRO A 43 -17.54 -4.05 12.07
CA PRO A 43 -17.20 -5.10 11.13
C PRO A 43 -17.45 -4.63 9.69
N LEU A 44 -16.38 -4.44 8.95
CA LEU A 44 -16.39 -4.14 7.51
C LEU A 44 -16.08 -5.42 6.72
N ALA A 45 -16.91 -6.43 6.87
CA ALA A 45 -16.67 -7.78 6.38
C ALA A 45 -15.32 -8.30 6.95
N THR A 46 -14.37 -8.69 6.09
CA THR A 46 -13.04 -9.14 6.49
C THR A 46 -11.96 -8.05 6.33
N LEU A 47 -12.35 -6.81 5.98
CA LEU A 47 -11.42 -5.69 5.92
C LEU A 47 -10.82 -5.40 7.31
N HIS A 48 -9.53 -5.18 7.34
CA HIS A 48 -8.79 -4.94 8.59
C HIS A 48 -7.86 -3.74 8.46
N ASN A 49 -7.36 -3.27 9.62
CA ASN A 49 -6.52 -2.08 9.72
C ASN A 49 -7.15 -0.83 9.09
N VAL A 50 -8.48 -0.73 9.19
CA VAL A 50 -9.21 0.41 8.63
C VAL A 50 -9.18 1.58 9.59
N PHE A 51 -8.67 2.70 9.10
CA PHE A 51 -8.59 3.97 9.82
C PHE A 51 -9.14 5.10 8.96
N GLU A 52 -9.88 6.00 9.56
CA GLU A 52 -10.08 7.33 9.01
C GLU A 52 -8.92 8.21 9.50
N ILE A 53 -8.08 8.68 8.57
CA ILE A 53 -6.86 9.44 8.89
C ILE A 53 -7.16 10.93 8.95
N ALA A 54 -8.09 11.37 8.14
CA ALA A 54 -8.62 12.72 8.10
C ALA A 54 -10.07 12.63 7.58
N PRO A 55 -10.91 13.67 7.74
CA PRO A 55 -12.32 13.64 7.32
C PRO A 55 -12.50 13.15 5.88
N GLY A 56 -13.16 12.00 5.74
CA GLY A 56 -13.42 11.34 4.46
C GLY A 56 -12.17 10.75 3.77
N LEU A 57 -11.08 10.53 4.50
CA LEU A 57 -9.88 9.86 4.01
C LEU A 57 -9.58 8.61 4.84
N TYR A 58 -9.81 7.46 4.26
CA TYR A 58 -9.66 6.16 4.90
C TYR A 58 -8.44 5.41 4.35
N SER A 59 -7.81 4.63 5.21
CA SER A 59 -6.78 3.64 4.81
C SER A 59 -7.10 2.30 5.44
N GLY A 60 -6.81 1.20 4.72
CA GLY A 60 -7.05 -0.15 5.21
C GLY A 60 -6.51 -1.24 4.29
N SER A 61 -6.90 -2.50 4.56
CA SER A 61 -6.56 -3.64 3.71
C SER A 61 -7.30 -3.59 2.37
N GLY A 62 -6.73 -4.24 1.35
CA GLY A 62 -7.34 -4.35 0.03
C GLY A 62 -8.59 -5.25 0.04
N PRO A 63 -9.67 -4.87 -0.64
CA PRO A 63 -10.84 -5.73 -0.78
C PRO A 63 -10.56 -6.88 -1.75
N GLU A 64 -10.81 -8.11 -1.29
CA GLU A 64 -10.61 -9.35 -2.05
C GLU A 64 -11.95 -10.04 -2.39
N THR A 65 -13.06 -9.59 -1.80
CA THR A 65 -14.40 -10.14 -1.98
C THR A 65 -15.42 -9.05 -2.30
N GLU A 66 -16.54 -9.42 -2.92
CA GLU A 66 -17.65 -8.50 -3.16
C GLU A 66 -18.26 -7.98 -1.84
N ALA A 67 -18.32 -8.81 -0.80
CA ALA A 67 -18.83 -8.39 0.50
C ALA A 67 -18.01 -7.26 1.13
N GLU A 68 -16.68 -7.23 0.89
CA GLU A 68 -15.81 -6.15 1.34
C GLU A 68 -16.05 -4.87 0.53
N ILE A 69 -16.30 -4.99 -0.76
CA ILE A 69 -16.69 -3.86 -1.61
C ILE A 69 -18.07 -3.32 -1.18
N ASP A 70 -19.03 -4.19 -0.85
CA ASP A 70 -20.32 -3.79 -0.30
C ASP A 70 -20.15 -3.04 1.04
N ALA A 71 -19.24 -3.49 1.90
CA ALA A 71 -18.95 -2.81 3.16
C ALA A 71 -18.37 -1.41 2.93
N LEU A 72 -17.48 -1.23 1.93
CA LEU A 72 -16.99 0.10 1.55
C LEU A 72 -18.10 1.00 0.99
N ALA A 73 -18.98 0.46 0.15
CA ALA A 73 -20.13 1.20 -0.38
C ALA A 73 -21.07 1.64 0.76
N ASN A 74 -21.33 0.75 1.73
CA ASN A 74 -22.15 1.06 2.93
C ASN A 74 -21.49 2.09 3.85
N LEU A 75 -20.16 2.14 3.92
CA LEU A 75 -19.40 3.19 4.60
C LEU A 75 -19.49 4.55 3.86
N GLY A 76 -20.08 4.56 2.67
CA GLY A 76 -20.26 5.75 1.84
C GLY A 76 -19.05 6.10 0.97
N ILE A 77 -18.08 5.20 0.81
CA ILE A 77 -16.90 5.43 -0.04
C ILE A 77 -17.33 5.75 -1.48
N ARG A 78 -16.72 6.77 -2.05
CA ARG A 78 -16.93 7.20 -3.45
C ARG A 78 -15.76 6.85 -4.35
N THR A 79 -14.55 6.87 -3.78
CA THR A 79 -13.34 6.57 -4.53
C THR A 79 -12.51 5.53 -3.78
N VAL A 80 -12.06 4.49 -4.49
CA VAL A 80 -11.08 3.51 -4.01
C VAL A 80 -9.76 3.73 -4.74
N ILE A 81 -8.66 3.85 -3.99
CA ILE A 81 -7.31 3.99 -4.54
C ILE A 81 -6.49 2.78 -4.09
N SER A 82 -6.04 1.97 -5.02
CA SER A 82 -5.10 0.88 -4.74
C SER A 82 -3.67 1.34 -4.99
N VAL A 83 -2.81 1.19 -3.99
CA VAL A 83 -1.35 1.33 -4.13
C VAL A 83 -0.64 -0.02 -4.07
N ASP A 84 -1.39 -1.11 -4.13
CA ASP A 84 -0.91 -2.48 -4.25
C ASP A 84 -0.37 -2.74 -5.67
N GLY A 85 0.60 -3.65 -5.81
CA GLY A 85 1.11 -4.08 -7.12
C GLY A 85 0.18 -5.07 -7.84
N ALA A 86 -0.76 -5.70 -7.13
CA ALA A 86 -1.71 -6.63 -7.71
C ALA A 86 -2.79 -5.91 -8.54
N ARG A 87 -3.22 -6.53 -9.64
CA ARG A 87 -4.35 -6.04 -10.43
C ARG A 87 -5.61 -6.03 -9.58
N PRO A 88 -6.29 -4.88 -9.42
CA PRO A 88 -7.49 -4.79 -8.61
C PRO A 88 -8.72 -5.35 -9.34
N LYS A 89 -9.70 -5.81 -8.58
CA LYS A 89 -11.04 -6.20 -9.07
C LYS A 89 -11.95 -4.95 -9.12
N HIS A 90 -11.56 -3.98 -9.92
CA HIS A 90 -12.19 -2.64 -9.98
C HIS A 90 -13.62 -2.68 -10.50
N GLU A 91 -14.01 -3.72 -11.24
CA GLU A 91 -15.33 -3.90 -11.79
C GLU A 91 -16.40 -3.91 -10.68
N TRP A 92 -16.14 -4.62 -9.58
CA TRP A 92 -17.06 -4.69 -8.43
C TRP A 92 -17.32 -3.33 -7.77
N ALA A 93 -16.29 -2.48 -7.71
CA ALA A 93 -16.46 -1.13 -7.20
C ALA A 93 -17.27 -0.26 -8.17
N SER A 94 -17.02 -0.39 -9.47
CA SER A 94 -17.75 0.34 -10.52
C SER A 94 -19.24 -0.01 -10.53
N GLU A 95 -19.61 -1.28 -10.33
CA GLU A 95 -20.98 -1.75 -10.22
C GLU A 95 -21.75 -1.12 -9.06
N ARG A 96 -21.02 -0.67 -8.02
CA ARG A 96 -21.56 0.02 -6.83
C ARG A 96 -21.40 1.54 -6.90
N GLY A 97 -21.08 2.08 -8.09
CA GLY A 97 -20.94 3.51 -8.32
C GLY A 97 -19.71 4.15 -7.70
N MET A 98 -18.72 3.35 -7.30
CA MET A 98 -17.45 3.85 -6.80
C MET A 98 -16.43 3.96 -7.93
N ARG A 99 -15.65 5.05 -7.95
CA ARG A 99 -14.48 5.18 -8.82
C ARG A 99 -13.33 4.34 -8.27
N TYR A 100 -12.60 3.67 -9.16
CA TYR A 100 -11.37 2.95 -8.79
C TYR A 100 -10.15 3.55 -9.49
N VAL A 101 -9.05 3.69 -8.77
CA VAL A 101 -7.77 4.17 -9.30
C VAL A 101 -6.65 3.26 -8.82
N HIS A 102 -5.78 2.80 -9.73
CA HIS A 102 -4.68 1.91 -9.42
C HIS A 102 -3.34 2.61 -9.63
N LEU A 103 -2.63 2.88 -8.54
CA LEU A 103 -1.36 3.59 -8.49
C LEU A 103 -0.31 2.77 -7.73
N PRO A 104 0.18 1.64 -8.27
CA PRO A 104 1.09 0.76 -7.56
C PRO A 104 2.39 1.48 -7.17
N ILE A 105 2.80 1.34 -5.91
CA ILE A 105 4.06 1.86 -5.36
C ILE A 105 4.91 0.74 -4.77
N GLY A 106 6.24 0.93 -4.77
CA GLY A 106 7.19 0.03 -4.12
C GLY A 106 7.31 0.25 -2.61
N TYR A 107 8.16 -0.56 -1.97
CA TYR A 107 8.50 -0.43 -0.54
C TYR A 107 9.72 0.47 -0.31
N ASP A 108 10.56 0.64 -1.29
CA ASP A 108 11.87 1.32 -1.26
C ASP A 108 11.77 2.77 -1.74
N THR A 109 10.98 3.03 -2.77
CA THR A 109 10.79 4.38 -3.29
C THR A 109 9.47 4.50 -4.04
N VAL A 110 8.96 5.71 -4.13
CA VAL A 110 7.81 6.05 -4.97
C VAL A 110 8.31 6.88 -6.13
N ASP A 111 8.06 6.42 -7.34
CA ASP A 111 8.39 7.13 -8.57
C ASP A 111 7.80 8.56 -8.56
N PRO A 112 8.53 9.60 -9.02
CA PRO A 112 8.04 10.98 -9.00
C PRO A 112 6.67 11.18 -9.67
N LEU A 113 6.43 10.55 -10.81
CA LEU A 113 5.14 10.64 -11.51
C LEU A 113 4.02 9.97 -10.70
N GLN A 114 4.30 8.81 -10.07
CA GLN A 114 3.34 8.16 -9.18
C GLN A 114 3.03 9.02 -7.95
N ARG A 115 4.01 9.77 -7.42
CA ARG A 115 3.79 10.73 -6.32
C ARG A 115 2.80 11.81 -6.73
N MET A 116 2.97 12.38 -7.92
CA MET A 116 2.09 13.44 -8.43
C MET A 116 0.67 12.91 -8.68
N ARG A 117 0.52 11.73 -9.28
CA ARG A 117 -0.77 11.05 -9.47
C ARG A 117 -1.47 10.79 -8.15
N LEU A 118 -0.72 10.35 -7.13
CA LEU A 118 -1.23 10.10 -5.79
C LEU A 118 -1.73 11.39 -5.13
N VAL A 119 -0.92 12.46 -5.15
CA VAL A 119 -1.28 13.76 -4.58
C VAL A 119 -2.52 14.31 -5.26
N ARG A 120 -2.59 14.27 -6.60
CA ARG A 120 -3.77 14.67 -7.37
C ARG A 120 -4.99 13.85 -6.98
N SER A 121 -4.87 12.53 -6.92
CA SER A 121 -5.98 11.65 -6.54
C SER A 121 -6.57 11.99 -5.17
N VAL A 122 -5.72 12.26 -4.17
CA VAL A 122 -6.17 12.61 -2.81
C VAL A 122 -6.72 14.05 -2.74
N ARG A 123 -6.26 14.96 -3.63
CA ARG A 123 -6.74 16.33 -3.69
C ARG A 123 -8.11 16.43 -4.35
N ASP A 124 -8.28 15.81 -5.52
CA ASP A 124 -9.34 16.12 -6.49
C ASP A 124 -10.45 15.08 -6.58
N LEU A 125 -10.18 13.81 -6.23
CA LEU A 125 -11.20 12.77 -6.37
C LEU A 125 -12.31 12.89 -5.32
N GLU A 126 -13.49 12.42 -5.69
CA GLU A 126 -14.69 12.49 -4.85
C GLU A 126 -14.48 11.72 -3.54
N ARG A 127 -14.77 12.39 -2.42
CA ARG A 127 -14.71 11.82 -1.08
C ARG A 127 -16.06 11.22 -0.67
N PRO A 128 -16.10 10.25 0.26
CA PRO A 128 -14.95 9.67 0.98
C PRO A 128 -14.06 8.79 0.10
N ILE A 129 -12.74 8.86 0.32
CA ILE A 129 -11.71 8.08 -0.37
C ILE A 129 -11.24 6.95 0.55
N TYR A 130 -11.15 5.73 0.02
CA TYR A 130 -10.51 4.58 0.67
C TYR A 130 -9.22 4.23 -0.08
N LEU A 131 -8.07 4.48 0.55
CA LEU A 131 -6.77 4.16 -0.03
C LEU A 131 -6.20 2.91 0.64
N HIS A 132 -5.83 1.91 -0.15
CA HIS A 132 -5.40 0.63 0.38
C HIS A 132 -4.15 0.07 -0.30
N CYS A 133 -3.46 -0.80 0.44
CA CYS A 133 -2.54 -1.82 -0.07
C CYS A 133 -3.04 -3.19 0.38
N HIS A 134 -2.28 -4.26 0.22
CA HIS A 134 -2.72 -5.59 0.63
C HIS A 134 -3.16 -5.65 2.10
N HIS A 135 -2.25 -5.41 3.04
CA HIS A 135 -2.53 -5.52 4.49
C HIS A 135 -3.06 -4.24 5.16
N GLY A 136 -3.09 -3.11 4.46
CA GLY A 136 -3.53 -1.84 5.04
C GLY A 136 -2.60 -1.23 6.10
N LYS A 137 -1.37 -1.74 6.24
CA LYS A 137 -0.43 -1.31 7.30
C LYS A 137 0.79 -0.54 6.81
N HIS A 138 1.21 -0.73 5.57
CA HIS A 138 2.51 -0.24 5.12
C HIS A 138 2.37 0.80 4.01
N ARG A 139 2.26 0.38 2.74
CA ARG A 139 2.20 1.29 1.58
C ARG A 139 0.95 2.17 1.56
N GLY A 140 -0.22 1.62 1.93
CA GLY A 140 -1.46 2.39 2.00
C GLY A 140 -1.36 3.59 2.94
N PRO A 141 -1.07 3.39 4.23
CA PRO A 141 -0.80 4.48 5.16
C PRO A 141 0.28 5.45 4.68
N ALA A 142 1.43 4.93 4.21
CA ALA A 142 2.54 5.78 3.77
C ALA A 142 2.16 6.67 2.58
N ALA A 143 1.42 6.12 1.61
CA ALA A 143 0.93 6.88 0.45
C ALA A 143 -0.03 7.99 0.87
N LEU A 144 -1.01 7.67 1.74
CA LEU A 144 -1.99 8.66 2.17
C LEU A 144 -1.36 9.77 3.00
N VAL A 145 -0.46 9.40 3.93
CA VAL A 145 0.30 10.36 4.75
C VAL A 145 1.22 11.22 3.87
N TYR A 146 1.92 10.60 2.90
CA TYR A 146 2.73 11.33 1.92
C TYR A 146 1.91 12.42 1.22
N ALA A 147 0.72 12.05 0.71
CA ALA A 147 -0.14 13.01 0.03
C ALA A 147 -0.61 14.13 0.97
N GLN A 148 -0.91 13.84 2.25
CA GLN A 148 -1.31 14.86 3.23
C GLN A 148 -0.17 15.86 3.51
N VAL A 149 1.07 15.37 3.63
CA VAL A 149 2.26 16.24 3.80
C VAL A 149 2.47 17.08 2.55
N SER A 150 2.41 16.48 1.37
CA SER A 150 2.61 17.18 0.08
C SER A 150 1.55 18.24 -0.22
N LEU A 151 0.35 18.07 0.34
CA LEU A 151 -0.75 19.05 0.27
C LEU A 151 -0.70 20.09 1.41
N GLY A 152 0.31 20.05 2.28
CA GLY A 152 0.45 20.96 3.43
C GLY A 152 -0.61 20.80 4.50
N ARG A 153 -1.27 19.61 4.56
CA ARG A 153 -2.35 19.33 5.53
C ARG A 153 -1.83 18.78 6.85
N CYS A 154 -0.60 18.27 6.88
CA CYS A 154 0.18 17.97 8.08
C CYS A 154 1.67 18.07 7.79
N ASP A 155 2.49 18.18 8.83
CA ASP A 155 3.95 18.17 8.68
C ASP A 155 4.52 16.74 8.63
N ALA A 156 5.78 16.61 8.21
CA ALA A 156 6.44 15.31 8.11
C ALA A 156 6.61 14.61 9.47
N ARG A 157 6.74 15.35 10.58
CA ARG A 157 6.87 14.79 11.94
C ARG A 157 5.56 14.11 12.35
N THR A 158 4.45 14.81 12.16
CA THR A 158 3.09 14.25 12.38
C THR A 158 2.86 13.05 11.46
N GLY A 159 3.28 13.15 10.19
CA GLY A 159 3.21 12.06 9.23
C GLY A 159 3.96 10.80 9.69
N LEU A 160 5.20 10.94 10.16
CA LEU A 160 5.99 9.81 10.69
C LEU A 160 5.31 9.15 11.89
N ARG A 161 4.72 9.94 12.79
CA ARG A 161 3.96 9.42 13.92
C ARG A 161 2.70 8.68 13.48
N LEU A 162 2.00 9.17 12.47
CA LEU A 162 0.86 8.46 11.86
C LEU A 162 1.28 7.09 11.33
N LEU A 163 2.42 6.97 10.64
CA LEU A 163 2.91 5.66 10.16
C LEU A 163 3.07 4.66 11.30
N GLU A 164 3.61 5.09 12.43
CA GLU A 164 3.78 4.22 13.62
C GLU A 164 2.46 3.77 14.20
N ILE A 165 1.51 4.70 14.37
CA ILE A 165 0.17 4.40 14.90
C ILE A 165 -0.60 3.45 13.97
N LEU A 166 -0.49 3.64 12.66
CA LEU A 166 -1.14 2.82 11.63
C LEU A 166 -0.46 1.46 11.43
N GLY A 167 0.64 1.20 12.15
CA GLY A 167 1.33 -0.08 12.18
C GLY A 167 2.32 -0.31 11.05
N THR A 168 2.82 0.75 10.42
CA THR A 168 3.89 0.64 9.43
C THR A 168 5.16 0.14 10.12
N SER A 169 5.67 -1.01 9.71
CA SER A 169 6.88 -1.58 10.28
C SER A 169 8.11 -0.75 9.94
N ARG A 170 9.01 -0.58 10.91
CA ARG A 170 10.33 0.03 10.70
C ARG A 170 11.23 -0.77 9.74
N SER A 171 10.84 -2.01 9.44
CA SER A 171 11.50 -2.85 8.43
C SER A 171 11.29 -2.36 6.99
N TYR A 172 10.50 -1.31 6.77
CA TYR A 172 10.29 -0.68 5.47
C TYR A 172 10.82 0.76 5.46
N PRO A 173 12.15 0.97 5.53
CA PRO A 173 12.75 2.29 5.68
C PRO A 173 12.43 3.24 4.52
N GLY A 174 12.21 2.71 3.30
CA GLY A 174 11.84 3.49 2.13
C GLY A 174 10.51 4.21 2.28
N LEU A 175 9.52 3.60 2.95
CA LEU A 175 8.23 4.24 3.22
C LEU A 175 8.37 5.42 4.20
N TYR A 176 9.20 5.27 5.22
CA TYR A 176 9.53 6.35 6.16
C TYR A 176 10.30 7.47 5.45
N ALA A 177 11.29 7.11 4.61
CA ALA A 177 12.06 8.06 3.82
C ALA A 177 11.16 8.86 2.85
N ALA A 178 10.17 8.21 2.23
CA ALA A 178 9.22 8.89 1.35
C ALA A 178 8.44 10.00 2.11
N VAL A 179 7.94 9.71 3.31
CA VAL A 179 7.22 10.70 4.13
C VAL A 179 8.16 11.79 4.65
N THR A 180 9.39 11.43 5.09
CA THR A 180 10.39 12.40 5.56
C THR A 180 10.80 13.36 4.45
N GLY A 181 10.94 12.86 3.22
CA GLY A 181 11.32 13.65 2.04
C GLY A 181 10.13 14.33 1.33
N ALA A 182 8.91 14.19 1.86
CA ALA A 182 7.76 14.86 1.29
C ALA A 182 7.87 16.37 1.50
N SER A 183 7.55 17.11 0.45
CA SER A 183 7.53 18.60 0.44
C SER A 183 6.22 19.08 -0.17
N LEU A 184 5.88 20.32 0.10
CA LEU A 184 4.75 20.96 -0.56
C LEU A 184 4.94 20.88 -2.08
N VAL A 185 3.89 20.47 -2.77
CA VAL A 185 3.83 20.38 -4.22
C VAL A 185 3.10 21.60 -4.75
N ASP A 186 3.63 22.19 -5.82
CA ASP A 186 2.99 23.30 -6.50
C ASP A 186 1.63 22.86 -7.08
N PRO A 187 0.54 23.61 -6.86
CA PRO A 187 -0.75 23.31 -7.47
C PRO A 187 -0.70 23.13 -8.99
N ASP A 188 0.11 23.92 -9.71
CA ASP A 188 0.24 23.83 -11.15
C ASP A 188 0.89 22.50 -11.59
N GLU A 189 1.84 21.97 -10.80
CA GLU A 189 2.42 20.64 -11.04
C GLU A 189 1.39 19.54 -10.84
N ILE A 190 0.51 19.67 -9.84
CA ILE A 190 -0.58 18.70 -9.62
C ILE A 190 -1.57 18.79 -10.78
N ASP A 191 -1.91 19.97 -11.26
CA ASP A 191 -2.88 20.19 -12.34
C ASP A 191 -2.36 19.66 -13.69
N ALA A 192 -1.04 19.59 -13.87
CA ALA A 192 -0.42 19.02 -15.07
C ALA A 192 -0.59 17.49 -15.21
N VAL A 193 -1.01 16.77 -14.15
CA VAL A 193 -1.28 15.33 -14.23
C VAL A 193 -2.59 15.10 -14.98
N GLU A 194 -2.56 14.38 -16.09
CA GLU A 194 -3.77 14.11 -16.90
C GLU A 194 -4.73 13.10 -16.21
N GLU A 195 -6.02 13.28 -16.44
CA GLU A 195 -7.10 12.39 -15.94
C GLU A 195 -6.87 10.93 -16.38
N LEU A 196 -6.44 10.71 -17.62
CA LEU A 196 -6.15 9.38 -18.19
C LEU A 196 -5.07 8.62 -17.42
N GLU A 197 -4.24 9.33 -16.65
CA GLU A 197 -3.20 8.73 -15.82
C GLU A 197 -3.74 8.12 -14.52
N LEU A 198 -5.01 8.40 -14.19
CA LEU A 198 -5.72 7.85 -13.03
C LEU A 198 -6.60 6.67 -13.44
N ALA A 199 -6.02 5.70 -14.12
CA ALA A 199 -6.73 4.53 -14.64
C ALA A 199 -7.15 3.55 -13.52
N PRO A 200 -8.27 2.82 -13.71
CA PRO A 200 -8.72 1.80 -12.75
C PRO A 200 -7.75 0.61 -12.67
N VAL A 201 -6.95 0.40 -13.70
CA VAL A 201 -5.88 -0.61 -13.72
C VAL A 201 -4.63 0.02 -14.34
N ALA A 202 -3.55 0.09 -13.57
CA ALA A 202 -2.25 0.47 -14.11
C ALA A 202 -1.78 -0.55 -15.16
N LYS A 203 -1.00 -0.10 -16.15
CA LYS A 203 -0.32 -1.02 -17.07
C LYS A 203 0.68 -1.85 -16.27
N VAL A 204 0.29 -3.07 -15.93
CA VAL A 204 1.19 -4.07 -15.33
C VAL A 204 1.97 -4.74 -16.47
N GLY A 205 3.24 -5.09 -16.23
CA GLY A 205 4.04 -5.84 -17.19
C GLY A 205 3.37 -7.19 -17.52
N ASP A 206 3.74 -7.75 -18.67
CA ASP A 206 3.26 -9.07 -19.09
C ASP A 206 3.73 -10.18 -18.12
N LEU A 207 3.22 -11.40 -18.31
CA LEU A 207 3.56 -12.56 -17.48
C LEU A 207 5.07 -12.83 -17.46
N ALA A 208 5.75 -12.71 -18.59
CA ALA A 208 7.19 -12.94 -18.69
C ALA A 208 7.98 -11.90 -17.88
N ALA A 209 7.60 -10.63 -17.96
CA ALA A 209 8.22 -9.57 -17.15
C ALA A 209 7.96 -9.77 -15.64
N GLY A 210 6.76 -10.21 -15.27
CA GLY A 210 6.42 -10.58 -13.90
C GLY A 210 7.27 -11.73 -13.37
N MET A 211 7.41 -12.80 -14.16
CA MET A 211 8.26 -13.97 -13.84
C MET A 211 9.73 -13.60 -13.70
N ALA A 212 10.27 -12.76 -14.60
CA ALA A 212 11.66 -12.30 -14.50
C ALA A 212 11.93 -11.43 -13.26
N LYS A 213 10.92 -10.71 -12.77
CA LYS A 213 11.01 -9.97 -11.50
C LYS A 213 10.94 -10.92 -10.30
N ALA A 214 10.04 -11.92 -10.34
CA ALA A 214 9.93 -12.93 -9.30
C ALA A 214 11.23 -13.72 -9.11
N ASP A 215 11.88 -14.12 -10.19
CA ASP A 215 13.17 -14.80 -10.19
C ASP A 215 14.23 -14.01 -9.41
N ARG A 216 14.39 -12.71 -9.71
CA ARG A 216 15.30 -11.84 -8.96
C ARG A 216 14.96 -11.69 -7.47
N VAL A 217 13.68 -11.75 -7.12
CA VAL A 217 13.26 -11.72 -5.70
C VAL A 217 13.63 -13.04 -5.02
N PHE A 218 13.47 -14.17 -5.72
CA PHE A 218 13.92 -15.47 -5.21
C PHE A 218 15.41 -15.49 -4.91
N ASP A 219 16.25 -15.01 -5.81
CA ASP A 219 17.71 -14.90 -5.58
C ASP A 219 18.02 -14.12 -4.30
N ARG A 220 17.33 -12.99 -4.09
CA ARG A 220 17.49 -12.17 -2.89
C ARG A 220 17.00 -12.89 -1.63
N LEU A 221 15.91 -13.64 -1.70
CA LEU A 221 15.41 -14.43 -0.57
C LEU A 221 16.38 -15.53 -0.16
N PHE A 222 17.12 -16.17 -1.08
CA PHE A 222 18.17 -17.12 -0.74
C PHE A 222 19.34 -16.44 -0.03
N VAL A 223 19.73 -15.22 -0.42
CA VAL A 223 20.74 -14.43 0.30
C VAL A 223 20.27 -14.10 1.71
N ILE A 224 19.00 -13.73 1.88
CA ILE A 224 18.38 -13.45 3.19
C ILE A 224 18.30 -14.73 4.03
N GLU A 225 17.95 -15.86 3.48
CA GLU A 225 17.93 -17.16 4.17
C GLU A 225 19.33 -17.51 4.70
N ALA A 226 20.36 -17.37 3.86
CA ALA A 226 21.76 -17.60 4.25
C ALA A 226 22.21 -16.68 5.41
N ALA A 227 21.64 -15.48 5.51
CA ALA A 227 21.84 -14.55 6.63
C ALA A 227 20.93 -14.86 7.85
N GLY A 228 20.26 -16.02 7.88
CA GLY A 228 19.40 -16.44 8.98
C GLY A 228 18.11 -15.61 9.09
N TRP A 229 17.53 -15.21 7.97
CA TRP A 229 16.30 -14.40 7.88
C TRP A 229 16.44 -13.01 8.51
N LYS A 230 17.66 -12.49 8.53
CA LYS A 230 17.97 -11.10 8.93
C LYS A 230 18.43 -10.31 7.71
N VAL A 231 18.46 -9.00 7.86
CA VAL A 231 19.07 -8.12 6.85
C VAL A 231 20.53 -8.51 6.68
N PRO A 232 20.98 -8.94 5.48
CA PRO A 232 22.37 -9.32 5.25
C PRO A 232 23.30 -8.12 5.41
N ALA A 233 24.45 -8.30 6.05
CA ALA A 233 25.38 -7.21 6.33
C ALA A 233 25.91 -6.54 5.04
N GLU A 234 26.14 -7.34 4.00
CA GLU A 234 26.63 -6.87 2.69
C GLU A 234 25.50 -6.22 1.83
N HIS A 235 24.24 -6.44 2.21
CA HIS A 235 23.04 -5.98 1.50
C HIS A 235 22.01 -5.38 2.45
N PRO A 236 22.28 -4.19 3.02
CA PRO A 236 21.39 -3.54 4.00
C PRO A 236 20.03 -3.11 3.41
N ASP A 237 19.91 -3.10 2.09
CA ASP A 237 18.70 -2.85 1.32
C ASP A 237 17.75 -4.08 1.27
N LEU A 238 18.26 -5.29 1.50
CA LEU A 238 17.46 -6.51 1.47
C LEU A 238 16.73 -6.76 2.79
N VAL A 239 15.54 -6.23 2.90
CA VAL A 239 14.68 -6.40 4.08
C VAL A 239 13.79 -7.63 3.90
N PRO A 240 13.92 -8.67 4.76
CA PRO A 240 13.26 -9.97 4.56
C PRO A 240 11.74 -9.89 4.32
N ALA A 241 11.02 -9.14 5.16
CA ALA A 241 9.57 -8.98 5.02
C ALA A 241 9.20 -8.19 3.75
N ALA A 242 10.01 -7.20 3.34
CA ALA A 242 9.76 -6.43 2.12
C ALA A 242 9.92 -7.30 0.87
N GLU A 243 11.02 -8.07 0.79
CA GLU A 243 11.27 -8.95 -0.36
C GLU A 243 10.17 -10.00 -0.51
N THR A 244 9.72 -10.58 0.60
CA THR A 244 8.62 -11.55 0.55
C THR A 244 7.29 -10.90 0.16
N GLY A 245 7.02 -9.69 0.64
CA GLY A 245 5.86 -8.90 0.20
C GLY A 245 5.88 -8.61 -1.29
N ILE A 246 7.04 -8.22 -1.85
CA ILE A 246 7.25 -8.01 -3.29
C ILE A 246 6.96 -9.30 -4.07
N LEU A 247 7.46 -10.47 -3.58
CA LEU A 247 7.19 -11.74 -4.23
C LEU A 247 5.69 -12.06 -4.29
N THR A 248 4.99 -11.91 -3.16
CA THR A 248 3.54 -12.13 -3.07
C THR A 248 2.77 -11.27 -4.08
N GLU A 249 3.16 -10.00 -4.21
CA GLU A 249 2.52 -9.08 -5.15
C GLU A 249 2.77 -9.40 -6.60
N LEU A 250 3.98 -9.81 -6.93
CA LEU A 250 4.29 -10.23 -8.29
C LEU A 250 3.38 -11.37 -8.70
N PHE A 251 3.17 -12.39 -7.86
CA PHE A 251 2.24 -13.47 -8.16
C PHE A 251 0.79 -12.99 -8.23
N ARG A 252 0.36 -12.09 -7.34
CA ARG A 252 -0.99 -11.49 -7.41
C ARG A 252 -1.18 -10.70 -8.71
N GLY A 253 -0.17 -9.96 -9.14
CA GLY A 253 -0.18 -9.22 -10.41
C GLY A 253 -0.17 -10.11 -11.65
N MET A 254 0.23 -11.38 -11.52
CA MET A 254 0.25 -12.35 -12.62
C MET A 254 -1.06 -13.13 -12.80
N ARG A 255 -2.04 -12.98 -11.91
CA ARG A 255 -3.37 -13.56 -12.07
C ARG A 255 -3.99 -13.16 -13.42
N GLY A 256 -4.48 -14.13 -14.18
CA GLY A 256 -5.17 -13.90 -15.44
C GLY A 256 -4.30 -13.33 -16.57
N LEU A 257 -2.97 -13.25 -16.41
CA LEU A 257 -2.08 -12.74 -17.47
C LEU A 257 -1.71 -13.78 -18.52
N ARG A 258 -1.91 -15.07 -18.26
CA ARG A 258 -1.64 -16.11 -19.26
C ARG A 258 -2.69 -16.02 -20.37
N GLU A 259 -2.25 -16.00 -21.62
CA GLU A 259 -3.16 -16.03 -22.78
C GLU A 259 -4.02 -17.30 -22.71
N GLY A 260 -5.34 -17.15 -22.86
CA GLY A 260 -6.30 -18.24 -22.72
C GLY A 260 -6.52 -18.75 -21.29
N ALA A 261 -6.02 -18.05 -20.25
CA ALA A 261 -6.32 -18.40 -18.87
C ALA A 261 -7.81 -18.27 -18.55
N SER A 262 -8.33 -19.26 -17.81
CA SER A 262 -9.68 -19.23 -17.26
C SER A 262 -9.64 -19.30 -15.75
N PRO A 263 -10.53 -18.62 -15.03
CA PRO A 263 -10.60 -18.73 -13.58
C PRO A 263 -10.70 -20.20 -13.15
N GLY A 264 -9.83 -20.63 -12.24
CA GLY A 264 -9.82 -21.98 -11.70
C GLY A 264 -9.15 -23.04 -12.57
N ASP A 265 -8.47 -22.69 -13.69
CA ASP A 265 -7.62 -23.63 -14.41
C ASP A 265 -6.37 -24.00 -13.59
N ASP A 266 -5.62 -25.01 -14.03
CA ASP A 266 -4.45 -25.51 -13.30
C ASP A 266 -3.36 -24.44 -13.11
N HIS A 267 -3.16 -23.56 -14.10
CA HIS A 267 -2.19 -22.48 -14.01
C HIS A 267 -2.61 -21.47 -12.95
N GLU A 268 -3.87 -21.05 -12.96
CA GLU A 268 -4.39 -20.10 -11.96
C GLU A 268 -4.37 -20.70 -10.54
N ARG A 269 -4.71 -21.99 -10.38
CA ARG A 269 -4.57 -22.67 -9.08
C ARG A 269 -3.13 -22.69 -8.57
N GLN A 270 -2.15 -22.82 -9.47
CA GLN A 270 -0.74 -22.74 -9.08
C GLN A 270 -0.35 -21.32 -8.66
N ILE A 271 -0.79 -20.28 -9.38
CA ILE A 271 -0.57 -18.88 -8.97
C ILE A 271 -1.17 -18.62 -7.59
N GLU A 272 -2.41 -19.07 -7.32
CA GLU A 272 -3.02 -18.94 -5.99
C GLU A 272 -2.21 -19.66 -4.89
N ALA A 273 -1.74 -20.89 -5.16
CA ALA A 273 -0.89 -21.62 -4.23
C ALA A 273 0.45 -20.90 -3.94
N PHE A 274 1.02 -20.20 -4.94
CA PHE A 274 2.19 -19.35 -4.73
C PHE A 274 1.89 -18.16 -3.82
N ILE A 275 0.74 -17.50 -4.02
CA ILE A 275 0.30 -16.38 -3.20
C ILE A 275 0.13 -16.82 -1.73
N GLU A 276 -0.55 -17.94 -1.49
CA GLU A 276 -0.71 -18.50 -0.14
C GLU A 276 0.64 -18.82 0.51
N ARG A 277 1.54 -19.47 -0.21
CA ARG A 277 2.85 -19.88 0.32
C ARG A 277 3.76 -18.68 0.58
N SER A 278 3.80 -17.70 -0.31
CA SER A 278 4.59 -16.48 -0.08
C SER A 278 4.03 -15.65 1.08
N THR A 279 2.72 -15.62 1.27
CA THR A 279 2.09 -15.00 2.45
C THR A 279 2.48 -15.73 3.74
N ALA A 280 2.51 -17.09 3.72
CA ALA A 280 2.97 -17.89 4.85
C ALA A 280 4.46 -17.66 5.16
N LEU A 281 5.30 -17.48 4.12
CA LEU A 281 6.70 -17.12 4.28
C LEU A 281 6.87 -15.78 5.00
N GLU A 282 6.13 -14.75 4.57
CA GLU A 282 6.13 -13.43 5.22
C GLU A 282 5.74 -13.54 6.70
N ALA A 283 4.69 -14.29 7.02
CA ALA A 283 4.24 -14.49 8.38
C ALA A 283 5.32 -15.19 9.23
N ALA A 284 5.95 -16.25 8.72
CA ALA A 284 7.01 -16.97 9.41
C ALA A 284 8.23 -16.07 9.69
N ILE A 285 8.62 -15.23 8.74
CA ILE A 285 9.72 -14.25 8.89
C ILE A 285 9.38 -13.23 9.98
N ARG A 286 8.19 -12.63 9.93
CA ARG A 286 7.75 -11.60 10.88
C ARG A 286 7.64 -12.11 12.31
N GLU A 287 7.32 -13.39 12.48
CA GLU A 287 7.21 -14.06 13.78
C GLU A 287 8.54 -14.70 14.24
N GLY A 288 9.62 -14.56 13.47
CA GLY A 288 10.95 -15.09 13.79
C GLY A 288 11.05 -16.61 13.70
N ARG A 289 10.14 -17.28 12.96
CA ARG A 289 10.09 -18.71 12.77
C ARG A 289 11.00 -19.18 11.63
N ALA A 290 12.31 -18.96 11.78
CA ALA A 290 13.33 -19.15 10.74
C ALA A 290 13.29 -20.53 10.06
N LYS A 291 13.13 -21.63 10.84
CA LYS A 291 13.08 -22.99 10.27
C LYS A 291 11.86 -23.19 9.37
N GLU A 292 10.72 -22.63 9.76
CA GLU A 292 9.50 -22.65 8.95
C GLU A 292 9.65 -21.80 7.70
N ALA A 293 10.24 -20.61 7.81
CA ALA A 293 10.53 -19.77 6.67
C ALA A 293 11.39 -20.51 5.62
N SER A 294 12.46 -21.18 6.05
CA SER A 294 13.29 -22.00 5.15
C SER A 294 12.51 -23.15 4.50
N ALA A 295 11.66 -23.83 5.25
CA ALA A 295 10.84 -24.90 4.69
C ALA A 295 9.83 -24.40 3.66
N VAL A 296 9.24 -23.23 3.90
CA VAL A 296 8.31 -22.58 2.94
C VAL A 296 9.04 -22.10 1.70
N LEU A 297 10.23 -21.52 1.83
CA LEU A 297 11.02 -21.09 0.66
C LEU A 297 11.40 -22.28 -0.23
N ALA A 298 11.84 -23.40 0.35
CA ALA A 298 12.15 -24.63 -0.37
C ALA A 298 10.91 -25.22 -1.07
N ASP A 299 9.72 -25.17 -0.46
CA ASP A 299 8.47 -25.57 -1.11
C ASP A 299 8.12 -24.65 -2.30
N LEU A 300 8.29 -23.35 -2.16
CA LEU A 300 8.10 -22.38 -3.25
C LEU A 300 9.03 -22.68 -4.44
N ASP A 301 10.31 -22.93 -4.20
CA ASP A 301 11.29 -23.26 -5.25
C ASP A 301 10.89 -24.54 -5.99
N THR A 302 10.48 -25.58 -5.26
CA THR A 302 9.98 -26.83 -5.84
C THR A 302 8.75 -26.59 -6.73
N ARG A 303 7.83 -25.73 -6.29
CA ARG A 303 6.65 -25.33 -7.08
C ARG A 303 6.99 -24.54 -8.32
N CYS A 304 7.97 -23.63 -8.24
CA CYS A 304 8.49 -22.89 -9.42
C CYS A 304 8.95 -23.87 -10.49
N THR A 305 9.77 -24.83 -10.10
CA THR A 305 10.27 -25.88 -11.00
C THR A 305 9.13 -26.70 -11.64
N ALA A 306 8.15 -27.11 -10.85
CA ALA A 306 7.00 -27.89 -11.33
C ALA A 306 6.12 -27.09 -12.30
N CYS A 307 5.83 -25.83 -11.96
CA CYS A 307 5.04 -24.91 -12.79
C CYS A 307 5.73 -24.64 -14.14
N HIS A 308 7.05 -24.35 -14.12
CA HIS A 308 7.82 -24.13 -15.34
C HIS A 308 7.83 -25.38 -16.24
N LYS A 309 7.98 -26.56 -15.67
CA LYS A 309 7.90 -27.83 -16.42
C LYS A 309 6.53 -28.01 -17.10
N ALA A 310 5.46 -27.60 -16.46
CA ALA A 310 4.10 -27.72 -16.99
C ALA A 310 3.75 -26.65 -18.04
N TRP A 311 4.18 -25.39 -17.86
CA TRP A 311 3.60 -24.23 -18.52
C TRP A 311 4.58 -23.32 -19.28
N ARG A 312 5.91 -23.32 -18.99
CA ARG A 312 6.87 -22.32 -19.52
C ARG A 312 6.95 -22.26 -21.05
N ASN A 313 6.65 -23.35 -21.74
CA ASN A 313 6.79 -23.47 -23.21
C ASN A 313 5.48 -23.89 -23.88
N LYS A 314 4.34 -23.59 -23.27
CA LYS A 314 3.01 -23.91 -23.84
C LYS A 314 2.22 -22.67 -24.11
#